data_23fd01a874418718ed27dab8063a5bdb
#
_entry.id   23fd01a874418718ed27dab8063a5bdb
#
_cell.length_a   1.000
_cell.length_b   1.000
_cell.length_c   1.000
_cell.angle_alpha   90.00
_cell.angle_beta   90.00
_cell.angle_gamma   90.00
#
_symmetry.space_group_name_H-M   'P 1'
#
loop_
_entity.id
_entity.type
_entity.pdbx_description
1 polymer ?
#
loop_
_entity_poly.entity_id
_entity_poly.type
_entity_poly.pdbx_seq_one_letter_code
_entity_poly.pdbx_strand_id
1 'polypeptide(L)'
;MYAKVIVDITHEKLDKIFEYHIPAELEERLHAGVEVVVPFGKGNREIKGYVIGLSEHCEYDPNKVKSILSLAEKSVAIEGRLVALAAWMKEYYGGTMIQSLKTVLPIKREENKKIRRYVRLLLDEEEGKTKLEEYLKKNQKARARLLAALLDEEILEYCLLYTSPSP
;
A
#
# COMPACT_ATOMS: atom_id res chain seq x y z
N MET A 1 10.78 17.76 -22.33
CA MET A 1 11.06 18.11 -20.91
C MET A 1 11.45 16.89 -20.09
N TYR A 2 12.12 17.09 -18.95
CA TYR A 2 12.58 16.02 -18.06
C TYR A 2 12.06 16.26 -16.66
N ALA A 3 11.75 15.16 -15.96
CA ALA A 3 11.34 15.20 -14.56
C ALA A 3 12.47 14.67 -13.68
N LYS A 4 12.76 15.38 -12.60
CA LYS A 4 13.63 14.94 -11.52
C LYS A 4 12.81 14.14 -10.52
N VAL A 5 13.09 12.85 -10.38
CA VAL A 5 12.26 11.89 -9.64
C VAL A 5 13.07 11.23 -8.53
N ILE A 6 12.50 11.15 -7.34
CA ILE A 6 12.96 10.28 -6.25
C ILE A 6 12.15 8.99 -6.32
N VAL A 7 12.81 7.86 -6.52
CA VAL A 7 12.17 6.54 -6.60
C VAL A 7 11.80 6.00 -5.22
N ASP A 8 10.69 5.28 -5.12
CA ASP A 8 10.24 4.66 -3.88
C ASP A 8 11.03 3.38 -3.56
N ILE A 9 12.32 3.56 -3.31
CA ILE A 9 13.22 2.50 -2.85
C ILE A 9 13.97 2.99 -1.62
N THR A 10 13.76 2.31 -0.49
CA THR A 10 14.43 2.63 0.77
C THR A 10 15.81 1.96 0.82
N HIS A 11 16.74 2.51 0.05
CA HIS A 11 18.12 2.04 0.03
C HIS A 11 19.07 3.22 -0.16
N GLU A 12 20.01 3.43 0.75
CA GLU A 12 20.93 4.58 0.76
C GLU A 12 21.67 4.80 -0.57
N LYS A 13 22.15 3.73 -1.22
CA LYS A 13 22.84 3.83 -2.52
C LYS A 13 21.96 4.31 -3.66
N LEU A 14 20.64 4.23 -3.49
CA LEU A 14 19.64 4.65 -4.47
C LEU A 14 18.93 5.96 -4.05
N ASP A 15 19.37 6.57 -2.94
CA ASP A 15 18.86 7.85 -2.46
C ASP A 15 19.48 9.02 -3.24
N LYS A 16 19.14 9.06 -4.51
CA LYS A 16 19.54 10.10 -5.47
C LYS A 16 18.42 10.45 -6.41
N ILE A 17 18.57 11.58 -7.06
CA ILE A 17 17.64 12.05 -8.08
C ILE A 17 17.90 11.29 -9.37
N PHE A 18 16.81 10.80 -9.98
CA PHE A 18 16.84 10.20 -11.30
C PHE A 18 16.07 11.08 -12.28
N GLU A 19 16.60 11.23 -13.49
CA GLU A 19 15.92 11.97 -14.55
C GLU A 19 15.17 11.04 -15.47
N TYR A 20 13.95 11.42 -15.80
CA TYR A 20 13.06 10.70 -16.70
C TYR A 20 12.51 11.66 -17.75
N HIS A 21 12.40 11.18 -18.98
CA HIS A 21 11.74 11.92 -20.04
C HIS A 21 10.22 11.99 -19.77
N ILE A 22 9.63 13.16 -20.02
CA ILE A 22 8.19 13.37 -19.87
C ILE A 22 7.53 13.16 -21.22
N PRO A 23 6.64 12.15 -21.39
CA PRO A 23 5.82 12.03 -22.59
C PRO A 23 4.92 13.25 -22.78
N ALA A 24 4.68 13.67 -24.03
CA ALA A 24 3.87 14.84 -24.36
C ALA A 24 2.46 14.79 -23.74
N GLU A 25 1.90 13.59 -23.62
CA GLU A 25 0.57 13.37 -23.02
C GLU A 25 0.50 13.70 -21.51
N LEU A 26 1.66 13.73 -20.84
CA LEU A 26 1.76 13.97 -19.40
C LEU A 26 2.29 15.37 -19.07
N GLU A 27 2.78 16.15 -20.03
CA GLU A 27 3.43 17.44 -19.78
C GLU A 27 2.53 18.42 -19.03
N GLU A 28 1.26 18.55 -19.43
CA GLU A 28 0.33 19.47 -18.80
C GLU A 28 -0.09 19.07 -17.37
N ARG A 29 0.00 17.77 -17.07
CA ARG A 29 -0.48 17.21 -15.80
C ARG A 29 0.64 16.95 -14.80
N LEU A 30 1.88 17.09 -15.25
CA LEU A 30 3.04 16.71 -14.46
C LEU A 30 3.69 17.96 -13.85
N HIS A 31 3.71 18.04 -12.55
CA HIS A 31 4.33 19.10 -11.78
C HIS A 31 5.05 18.54 -10.56
N ALA A 32 5.87 19.36 -9.90
CA ALA A 32 6.55 18.93 -8.68
C ALA A 32 5.52 18.48 -7.63
N GLY A 33 5.80 17.35 -7.00
CA GLY A 33 4.95 16.74 -6.00
C GLY A 33 4.02 15.63 -6.51
N VAL A 34 3.96 15.38 -7.81
CA VAL A 34 3.13 14.30 -8.38
C VAL A 34 3.82 12.95 -8.19
N GLU A 35 3.04 11.94 -7.82
CA GLU A 35 3.49 10.55 -7.80
C GLU A 35 3.37 9.94 -9.19
N VAL A 36 4.43 9.32 -9.67
CA VAL A 36 4.55 8.74 -11.00
C VAL A 36 4.99 7.27 -10.92
N VAL A 37 4.68 6.53 -11.97
CA VAL A 37 5.21 5.17 -12.20
C VAL A 37 6.33 5.26 -13.23
N VAL A 38 7.50 4.76 -12.87
CA VAL A 38 8.71 4.83 -13.70
C VAL A 38 9.36 3.45 -13.85
N PRO A 39 9.99 3.17 -15.02
CA PRO A 39 10.74 1.94 -15.21
C PRO A 39 12.13 2.07 -14.57
N PHE A 40 12.48 1.16 -13.69
CA PHE A 40 13.74 1.20 -12.94
C PHE A 40 14.60 -0.04 -13.16
N GLY A 41 15.93 0.16 -13.16
CA GLY A 41 16.92 -0.91 -13.30
C GLY A 41 17.00 -1.51 -14.72
N LYS A 42 17.84 -2.55 -14.89
CA LYS A 42 18.02 -3.22 -16.19
C LYS A 42 16.78 -3.97 -16.66
N GLY A 43 15.95 -4.45 -15.74
CA GLY A 43 14.72 -5.20 -16.02
C GLY A 43 13.49 -4.34 -16.23
N ASN A 44 13.60 -3.01 -16.30
CA ASN A 44 12.46 -2.07 -16.44
C ASN A 44 11.30 -2.34 -15.45
N ARG A 45 11.64 -2.73 -14.23
CA ARG A 45 10.62 -2.95 -13.20
C ARG A 45 9.90 -1.63 -12.93
N GLU A 46 8.58 -1.69 -12.97
CA GLU A 46 7.73 -0.55 -12.63
C GLU A 46 7.78 -0.26 -11.14
N ILE A 47 8.17 0.95 -10.80
CA ILE A 47 8.19 1.42 -9.43
C ILE A 47 7.58 2.82 -9.33
N LYS A 48 7.07 3.14 -8.18
CA LYS A 48 6.57 4.47 -7.87
C LYS A 48 7.73 5.43 -7.59
N GLY A 49 7.51 6.70 -7.88
CA GLY A 49 8.46 7.77 -7.56
C GLY A 49 7.74 9.10 -7.41
N TYR A 50 8.40 10.06 -6.82
CA TYR A 50 7.87 11.40 -6.62
C TYR A 50 8.65 12.40 -7.45
N VAL A 51 7.95 13.22 -8.22
CA VAL A 51 8.54 14.31 -8.97
C VAL A 51 8.91 15.43 -8.00
N ILE A 52 10.18 15.80 -7.96
CA ILE A 52 10.68 16.88 -7.11
C ILE A 52 10.97 18.17 -7.89
N GLY A 53 11.04 18.08 -9.21
CA GLY A 53 11.27 19.22 -10.10
C GLY A 53 11.19 18.84 -11.55
N LEU A 54 11.11 19.85 -12.40
CA LEU A 54 11.11 19.74 -13.86
C LEU A 54 12.34 20.46 -14.42
N SER A 55 12.88 20.00 -15.53
CA SER A 55 14.03 20.60 -16.21
C SER A 55 13.87 20.49 -17.73
N GLU A 56 14.29 21.50 -18.45
CA GLU A 56 14.39 21.44 -19.90
C GLU A 56 15.65 20.72 -20.36
N HIS A 57 16.69 20.73 -19.55
CA HIS A 57 17.97 20.11 -19.81
C HIS A 57 18.13 18.83 -18.99
N CYS A 58 18.71 17.82 -19.62
CA CYS A 58 19.08 16.56 -18.98
C CYS A 58 20.58 16.57 -18.66
N GLU A 59 20.95 16.17 -17.44
CA GLU A 59 22.35 16.02 -17.02
C GLU A 59 22.98 14.72 -17.56
N TYR A 60 22.15 13.78 -18.01
CA TYR A 60 22.57 12.48 -18.55
C TYR A 60 22.44 12.43 -20.07
N ASP A 61 23.02 11.39 -20.67
CA ASP A 61 22.86 11.09 -22.11
C ASP A 61 21.37 10.88 -22.43
N PRO A 62 20.75 11.74 -23.25
CA PRO A 62 19.30 11.67 -23.56
C PRO A 62 18.84 10.30 -24.07
N ASN A 63 19.73 9.57 -24.77
CA ASN A 63 19.41 8.25 -25.31
C ASN A 63 19.30 7.15 -24.26
N LYS A 64 19.81 7.41 -23.04
CA LYS A 64 19.77 6.47 -21.91
C LYS A 64 18.69 6.80 -20.91
N VAL A 65 18.06 7.97 -21.04
CA VAL A 65 16.99 8.41 -20.13
C VAL A 65 15.69 7.70 -20.52
N LYS A 66 15.10 7.03 -19.53
CA LYS A 66 13.82 6.34 -19.71
C LYS A 66 12.67 7.33 -19.56
N SER A 67 11.51 6.98 -20.12
CA SER A 67 10.29 7.79 -20.00
C SER A 67 9.44 7.38 -18.81
N ILE A 68 8.70 8.34 -18.25
CA ILE A 68 7.65 8.08 -17.27
C ILE A 68 6.57 7.24 -17.95
N LEU A 69 6.05 6.22 -17.26
CA LEU A 69 5.01 5.33 -17.78
C LEU A 69 3.61 5.90 -17.57
N SER A 70 3.32 6.35 -16.38
CA SER A 70 2.01 6.88 -16.01
C SER A 70 2.06 7.73 -14.75
N LEU A 71 1.00 8.50 -14.51
CA LEU A 71 0.72 9.09 -13.20
C LEU A 71 0.15 8.01 -12.28
N ALA A 72 0.45 8.06 -10.99
CA ALA A 72 -0.20 7.17 -10.04
C ALA A 72 -1.68 7.55 -9.90
N GLU A 73 -2.58 6.55 -9.94
CA GLU A 73 -4.04 6.76 -9.99
C GLU A 73 -4.62 7.61 -8.84
N LYS A 74 -3.90 7.71 -7.73
CA LYS A 74 -4.32 8.45 -6.53
C LYS A 74 -3.28 9.49 -6.12
N SER A 75 -2.56 10.07 -7.09
CA SER A 75 -1.55 11.06 -6.77
C SER A 75 -2.18 12.28 -6.10
N VAL A 76 -1.78 12.51 -4.86
CA VAL A 76 -2.03 13.80 -4.19
C VAL A 76 -0.89 14.71 -4.61
N ALA A 77 -1.19 15.79 -5.29
CA ALA A 77 -0.18 16.82 -5.60
C ALA A 77 0.42 17.32 -4.30
N ILE A 78 1.72 17.11 -4.16
CA ILE A 78 2.45 17.55 -2.97
C ILE A 78 2.82 19.00 -3.15
N GLU A 79 2.48 19.84 -2.20
CA GLU A 79 2.96 21.22 -2.20
C GLU A 79 4.50 21.25 -2.15
N GLY A 80 5.12 22.09 -2.94
CA GLY A 80 6.59 22.25 -2.98
C GLY A 80 7.21 22.50 -1.61
N ARG A 81 6.45 23.10 -0.67
CA ARG A 81 6.87 23.28 0.73
C ARG A 81 7.12 21.97 1.46
N LEU A 82 6.34 20.93 1.19
CA LEU A 82 6.52 19.60 1.81
C LEU A 82 7.75 18.90 1.24
N VAL A 83 8.06 19.10 -0.03
CA VAL A 83 9.30 18.60 -0.63
C VAL A 83 10.51 19.25 0.03
N ALA A 84 10.47 20.59 0.22
CA ALA A 84 11.52 21.33 0.91
C ALA A 84 11.67 20.87 2.38
N LEU A 85 10.56 20.66 3.08
CA LEU A 85 10.56 20.12 4.45
C LEU A 85 11.18 18.72 4.50
N ALA A 86 10.84 17.83 3.56
CA ALA A 86 11.45 16.50 3.48
C ALA A 86 12.96 16.57 3.24
N ALA A 87 13.43 17.48 2.38
CA ALA A 87 14.85 17.69 2.13
C ALA A 87 15.57 18.17 3.40
N TRP A 88 15.00 19.13 4.11
CA TRP A 88 15.52 19.59 5.40
C TRP A 88 15.54 18.47 6.45
N MET A 89 14.48 17.66 6.55
CA MET A 89 14.43 16.52 7.47
C MET A 89 15.52 15.50 7.16
N LYS A 90 15.74 15.20 5.89
CA LYS A 90 16.82 14.30 5.46
C LYS A 90 18.19 14.81 5.94
N GLU A 91 18.46 16.10 5.75
CA GLU A 91 19.73 16.72 6.12
C GLU A 91 19.94 16.76 7.64
N TYR A 92 18.88 17.07 8.39
CA TYR A 92 18.98 17.28 9.84
C TYR A 92 18.96 15.97 10.64
N TYR A 93 18.11 15.01 10.26
CA TYR A 93 17.92 13.74 11.01
C TYR A 93 18.66 12.55 10.37
N GLY A 94 19.19 12.71 9.18
CA GLY A 94 19.70 11.60 8.38
C GLY A 94 18.57 10.77 7.74
N GLY A 95 18.92 9.66 7.14
CA GLY A 95 17.98 8.79 6.42
C GLY A 95 17.88 9.13 4.94
N THR A 96 16.90 8.54 4.27
CA THR A 96 16.71 8.72 2.82
C THR A 96 15.64 9.77 2.51
N MET A 97 15.76 10.41 1.34
CA MET A 97 14.77 11.38 0.89
C MET A 97 13.37 10.79 0.81
N ILE A 98 13.25 9.52 0.39
CA ILE A 98 11.97 8.83 0.31
C ILE A 98 11.34 8.59 1.70
N GLN A 99 12.13 8.32 2.73
CA GLN A 99 11.62 8.19 4.10
C GLN A 99 11.11 9.54 4.61
N SER A 100 11.87 10.60 4.39
CA SER A 100 11.46 11.96 4.75
C SER A 100 10.20 12.39 4.02
N LEU A 101 10.11 12.16 2.70
CA LEU A 101 8.91 12.40 1.92
C LEU A 101 7.71 11.63 2.48
N LYS A 102 7.85 10.35 2.74
CA LYS A 102 6.76 9.53 3.33
C LYS A 102 6.31 9.99 4.72
N THR A 103 7.16 10.69 5.44
CA THR A 103 6.82 11.23 6.76
C THR A 103 6.00 12.52 6.65
N VAL A 104 6.36 13.40 5.73
CA VAL A 104 5.68 14.70 5.56
C VAL A 104 4.44 14.63 4.68
N LEU A 105 4.37 13.62 3.80
CA LEU A 105 3.21 13.42 2.95
C LEU A 105 2.03 12.90 3.78
N PRO A 106 0.84 13.48 3.60
CA PRO A 106 -0.38 12.86 4.06
C PRO A 106 -0.65 11.62 3.20
N ILE A 107 0.15 10.59 3.40
CA ILE A 107 -0.10 9.32 2.74
C ILE A 107 -1.49 8.90 3.23
N LYS A 108 -2.48 8.95 2.34
CA LYS A 108 -3.62 8.07 2.50
C LYS A 108 -3.01 6.68 2.55
N ARG A 109 -2.78 6.17 3.76
CA ARG A 109 -2.56 4.74 3.94
C ARG A 109 -3.63 4.11 3.08
N GLU A 110 -3.25 3.34 2.07
CA GLU A 110 -4.19 2.42 1.49
C GLU A 110 -4.76 1.74 2.72
N GLU A 111 -6.01 2.06 3.03
CA GLU A 111 -6.72 1.30 4.04
C GLU A 111 -6.62 -0.10 3.46
N ASN A 112 -5.70 -0.89 4.01
CA ASN A 112 -5.68 -2.30 3.75
C ASN A 112 -7.11 -2.70 4.06
N LYS A 113 -7.92 -2.87 3.02
CA LYS A 113 -9.32 -3.29 3.17
C LYS A 113 -9.22 -4.50 4.06
N LYS A 114 -9.55 -4.31 5.34
CA LYS A 114 -9.52 -5.40 6.31
C LYS A 114 -10.45 -6.43 5.71
N ILE A 115 -9.87 -7.47 5.13
CA ILE A 115 -10.65 -8.58 4.58
C ILE A 115 -11.31 -9.22 5.79
N ARG A 116 -12.56 -8.84 6.02
CA ARG A 116 -13.36 -9.47 7.05
C ARG A 116 -13.77 -10.84 6.50
N ARG A 117 -13.37 -11.87 7.17
CA ARG A 117 -13.75 -13.24 6.86
C ARG A 117 -14.92 -13.62 7.74
N TYR A 118 -15.94 -14.19 7.12
CA TYR A 118 -17.13 -14.67 7.81
C TYR A 118 -17.22 -16.17 7.66
N VAL A 119 -17.75 -16.83 8.66
CA VAL A 119 -18.09 -18.25 8.65
C VAL A 119 -19.59 -18.36 8.73
N ARG A 120 -20.19 -19.12 7.81
CA ARG A 120 -21.63 -19.39 7.79
C ARG A 120 -21.88 -20.88 7.96
N LEU A 121 -22.89 -21.23 8.74
CA LEU A 121 -23.37 -22.59 8.86
C LEU A 121 -24.05 -23.00 7.54
N LEU A 122 -23.69 -24.17 7.01
CA LEU A 122 -24.29 -24.75 5.80
C LEU A 122 -25.28 -25.87 6.12
N LEU A 123 -25.40 -26.26 7.39
CA LEU A 123 -26.33 -27.29 7.85
C LEU A 123 -27.69 -26.65 8.15
N ASP A 124 -28.74 -27.42 7.94
CA ASP A 124 -30.07 -27.04 8.39
C ASP A 124 -30.15 -27.02 9.93
N GLU A 125 -31.10 -26.28 10.48
CA GLU A 125 -31.22 -26.06 11.93
C GLU A 125 -31.39 -27.37 12.69
N GLU A 126 -32.17 -28.31 12.18
CA GLU A 126 -32.39 -29.63 12.80
C GLU A 126 -31.14 -30.50 12.78
N GLU A 127 -30.43 -30.53 11.66
CA GLU A 127 -29.15 -31.25 11.53
C GLU A 127 -28.08 -30.64 12.45
N GLY A 128 -28.07 -29.32 12.57
CA GLY A 128 -27.18 -28.58 13.45
C GLY A 128 -27.41 -28.94 14.92
N LYS A 129 -28.65 -29.00 15.37
CA LYS A 129 -29.03 -29.38 16.73
C LYS A 129 -28.64 -30.85 17.03
N THR A 130 -28.89 -31.74 16.11
CA THR A 130 -28.50 -33.16 16.23
C THR A 130 -26.98 -33.33 16.40
N LYS A 131 -26.20 -32.60 15.58
CA LYS A 131 -24.73 -32.62 15.68
C LYS A 131 -24.23 -31.96 16.97
N LEU A 132 -24.89 -30.95 17.45
CA LEU A 132 -24.55 -30.31 18.72
C LEU A 132 -24.66 -31.30 19.88
N GLU A 133 -25.76 -32.06 19.94
CA GLU A 133 -25.95 -33.12 20.94
C GLU A 133 -24.87 -34.21 20.83
N GLU A 134 -24.49 -34.59 19.62
CA GLU A 134 -23.43 -35.56 19.37
C GLU A 134 -22.07 -35.06 19.92
N TYR A 135 -21.72 -33.77 19.69
CA TYR A 135 -20.49 -33.20 20.22
C TYR A 135 -20.51 -33.08 21.74
N LEU A 136 -21.65 -32.79 22.34
CA LEU A 136 -21.82 -32.77 23.78
C LEU A 136 -21.65 -34.17 24.40
N LYS A 137 -22.26 -35.21 23.80
CA LYS A 137 -22.10 -36.64 24.21
C LYS A 137 -20.64 -37.09 24.11
N LYS A 138 -19.93 -36.65 23.07
CA LYS A 138 -18.51 -36.95 22.86
C LYS A 138 -17.53 -36.08 23.64
N ASN A 139 -18.04 -35.20 24.53
CA ASN A 139 -17.25 -34.23 25.33
C ASN A 139 -16.36 -33.30 24.48
N GLN A 140 -16.75 -33.00 23.24
CA GLN A 140 -16.03 -32.11 22.33
C GLN A 140 -16.46 -30.65 22.55
N LYS A 141 -16.14 -30.09 23.72
CA LYS A 141 -16.61 -28.79 24.18
C LYS A 141 -16.34 -27.63 23.20
N ALA A 142 -15.16 -27.57 22.57
CA ALA A 142 -14.80 -26.50 21.63
C ALA A 142 -15.67 -26.53 20.38
N ARG A 143 -15.92 -27.71 19.82
CA ARG A 143 -16.79 -27.88 18.64
C ARG A 143 -18.25 -27.58 18.96
N ALA A 144 -18.71 -28.03 20.13
CA ALA A 144 -20.06 -27.74 20.59
C ALA A 144 -20.30 -26.23 20.77
N ARG A 145 -19.35 -25.51 21.37
CA ARG A 145 -19.44 -24.03 21.52
C ARG A 145 -19.49 -23.32 20.17
N LEU A 146 -18.62 -23.71 19.24
CA LEU A 146 -18.61 -23.12 17.91
C LEU A 146 -19.91 -23.35 17.15
N LEU A 147 -20.43 -24.58 17.20
CA LEU A 147 -21.68 -24.94 16.52
C LEU A 147 -22.86 -24.25 17.19
N ALA A 148 -22.91 -24.15 18.51
CA ALA A 148 -23.94 -23.40 19.21
C ALA A 148 -23.96 -21.91 18.83
N ALA A 149 -22.79 -21.28 18.76
CA ALA A 149 -22.70 -19.88 18.32
C ALA A 149 -23.15 -19.69 16.87
N LEU A 150 -22.87 -20.64 15.97
CA LEU A 150 -23.32 -20.59 14.57
C LEU A 150 -24.82 -20.92 14.40
N LEU A 151 -25.43 -21.58 15.36
CA LEU A 151 -26.89 -21.82 15.39
C LEU A 151 -27.64 -20.60 15.94
N ASP A 152 -26.99 -19.81 16.81
CA ASP A 152 -27.55 -18.58 17.36
C ASP A 152 -27.42 -17.41 16.38
N GLU A 153 -26.25 -17.28 15.76
CA GLU A 153 -25.97 -16.30 14.70
C GLU A 153 -25.56 -17.03 13.41
N GLU A 154 -26.38 -16.98 12.39
CA GLU A 154 -26.15 -17.66 11.11
C GLU A 154 -24.80 -17.32 10.45
N ILE A 155 -24.24 -16.15 10.76
CA ILE A 155 -22.97 -15.64 10.22
C ILE A 155 -22.12 -15.07 11.35
N LEU A 156 -20.95 -15.67 11.58
CA LEU A 156 -19.97 -15.18 12.55
C LEU A 156 -18.72 -14.59 11.89
N GLU A 157 -18.20 -13.51 12.44
CA GLU A 157 -16.92 -12.97 11.99
C GLU A 157 -15.78 -13.89 12.44
N TYR A 158 -14.91 -14.29 11.51
CA TYR A 158 -13.82 -15.27 11.75
C TYR A 158 -12.90 -14.87 12.93
N CYS A 159 -12.70 -13.56 13.16
CA CYS A 159 -11.90 -13.07 14.27
C CYS A 159 -12.51 -13.43 15.64
N LEU A 160 -13.83 -13.44 15.77
CA LEU A 160 -14.52 -13.72 17.03
C LEU A 160 -14.38 -15.17 17.46
N LEU A 161 -14.12 -16.08 16.52
CA LEU A 161 -13.94 -17.51 16.82
C LEU A 161 -12.67 -17.80 17.65
N TYR A 162 -11.67 -16.91 17.57
CA TYR A 162 -10.40 -17.06 18.29
C TYR A 162 -10.29 -16.19 19.54
N THR A 163 -11.20 -15.23 19.72
CA THR A 163 -11.20 -14.31 20.87
C THR A 163 -12.17 -14.71 21.98
N SER A 164 -12.77 -15.90 21.89
CA SER A 164 -13.58 -16.44 23.00
C SER A 164 -12.71 -16.51 24.26
N PRO A 165 -13.11 -15.85 25.37
CA PRO A 165 -12.33 -15.89 26.60
C PRO A 165 -12.13 -17.33 27.01
N SER A 166 -10.87 -17.70 27.27
CA SER A 166 -10.52 -18.96 27.92
C SER A 166 -11.19 -18.97 29.30
N PRO A 167 -11.76 -20.09 29.71
CA PRO A 167 -12.39 -20.21 31.03
C PRO A 167 -11.39 -19.98 32.15
#